data_1fdf38c8c1505f26ef4983049dc18b50
#
_entry.id   1fdf38c8c1505f26ef4983049dc18b50
#
_cell.length_a   1.000
_cell.length_b   1.000
_cell.length_c   1.000
_cell.angle_alpha   90.00
_cell.angle_beta   90.00
_cell.angle_gamma   90.00
#
_symmetry.space_group_name_H-M   'P 1'
#
loop_
_entity.id
_entity.type
_entity.pdbx_description
1 polymer ?
#
loop_
_entity_poly.entity_id
_entity_poly.type
_entity_poly.pdbx_seq_one_letter_code
_entity_poly.pdbx_strand_id
1 'polypeptide(L)'
;VKDEAGNIRHSALLTVTIDTQIAIDHIELVNDSGIPDDNLTNNVRPHFQVTVPTDVNVVRLSIDGGKTWFNATQSATPGVWDYTWLADVGEGKHTLTVEATDKAGNKTTQQLDFIIDTLLSEPTIVLDSTDDSGTKGDHLTNVNKPTFLLGNIDADARYVTVEVQHGGTKEVLTATKDATGNWSVTPTGTWADGDYTLTVRVEDEAGNEKHSASLTVTVDTQITIDVIELVNDNGIPGDNMTNDAHPQFRVTVPGDVNEVSLSIDGGVTWVKATQSATPGVWNYTWPGTVPDGDYTLNVKATDNAGNTVTETLHFTIDTTLSTPVIVLDSADDTGIQGDNMTNRTQPTFNLQHIDDDAVRVTVSVEHGGVTTTFDATKDAGGWT
;
A
#
# COMPACT_ATOMS: atom_id res chain seq x y z
N VAL A 1 -7.30 -43.44 -90.25
CA VAL A 1 -7.08 -43.05 -91.67
C VAL A 1 -7.32 -44.30 -92.51
N LYS A 2 -8.00 -44.17 -93.67
CA LYS A 2 -8.22 -45.20 -94.69
C LYS A 2 -7.62 -44.71 -96.01
N ASP A 3 -6.75 -45.52 -96.59
CA ASP A 3 -6.14 -45.19 -97.93
C ASP A 3 -7.03 -45.58 -99.08
N GLU A 4 -6.66 -45.28 -100.36
CA GLU A 4 -7.43 -45.60 -101.56
C GLU A 4 -7.49 -47.08 -101.79
N ALA A 5 -6.53 -47.88 -101.30
CA ALA A 5 -6.51 -49.34 -101.37
C ALA A 5 -7.36 -50.03 -100.30
N GLY A 6 -7.98 -49.24 -99.40
CA GLY A 6 -8.89 -49.73 -98.34
C GLY A 6 -8.22 -50.06 -97.02
N ASN A 7 -6.90 -49.79 -96.87
CA ASN A 7 -6.22 -50.09 -95.60
C ASN A 7 -6.62 -49.09 -94.54
N ILE A 8 -6.94 -49.60 -93.34
CA ILE A 8 -7.36 -48.75 -92.19
C ILE A 8 -6.30 -48.80 -91.12
N ARG A 9 -5.94 -47.60 -90.58
CA ARG A 9 -5.13 -47.45 -89.40
C ARG A 9 -5.85 -46.50 -88.45
N HIS A 10 -5.93 -46.86 -87.24
CA HIS A 10 -6.46 -46.09 -86.15
C HIS A 10 -5.29 -45.40 -85.40
N SER A 11 -5.50 -44.16 -84.95
CA SER A 11 -4.60 -43.52 -84.01
C SER A 11 -4.67 -44.19 -82.63
N ALA A 12 -3.71 -44.04 -81.84
CA ALA A 12 -3.84 -44.31 -80.41
C ALA A 12 -4.99 -43.47 -79.82
N LEU A 13 -5.62 -43.96 -78.79
CA LEU A 13 -6.66 -43.22 -78.04
C LEU A 13 -6.01 -42.00 -77.37
N LEU A 14 -6.59 -40.88 -77.63
CA LEU A 14 -6.24 -39.58 -76.91
C LEU A 14 -7.35 -39.35 -75.90
N THR A 15 -6.97 -39.28 -74.61
CA THR A 15 -7.85 -38.81 -73.52
C THR A 15 -7.62 -37.35 -73.34
N VAL A 16 -8.68 -36.58 -73.44
CA VAL A 16 -8.65 -35.08 -73.12
C VAL A 16 -9.52 -34.86 -71.92
N THR A 17 -8.96 -34.22 -70.91
CA THR A 17 -9.72 -33.76 -69.74
C THR A 17 -10.00 -32.23 -69.93
N ILE A 18 -11.26 -31.88 -69.83
CA ILE A 18 -11.67 -30.45 -69.82
C ILE A 18 -11.88 -30.03 -68.36
N ASP A 19 -11.14 -29.09 -67.91
CA ASP A 19 -11.25 -28.51 -66.60
C ASP A 19 -11.43 -26.97 -66.73
N THR A 20 -12.51 -26.45 -66.12
CA THR A 20 -12.92 -25.06 -66.21
C THR A 20 -13.17 -24.43 -64.82
N GLN A 21 -12.81 -25.19 -63.77
CA GLN A 21 -13.11 -24.80 -62.38
C GLN A 21 -11.85 -24.69 -61.54
N ILE A 22 -11.78 -23.61 -60.77
CA ILE A 22 -10.74 -23.42 -59.76
C ILE A 22 -11.33 -22.67 -58.56
N ALA A 23 -10.92 -23.00 -57.34
CA ALA A 23 -11.31 -22.34 -56.11
C ALA A 23 -10.08 -22.07 -55.21
N ILE A 24 -10.21 -21.14 -54.30
CA ILE A 24 -9.39 -21.03 -53.09
C ILE A 24 -10.33 -21.39 -51.95
N ASP A 25 -10.07 -22.51 -51.27
CA ASP A 25 -10.96 -23.06 -50.26
C ASP A 25 -10.84 -22.28 -48.93
N HIS A 26 -9.60 -21.93 -48.55
CA HIS A 26 -9.32 -21.24 -47.29
C HIS A 26 -8.00 -20.45 -47.35
N ILE A 27 -7.96 -19.30 -46.66
CA ILE A 27 -6.76 -18.53 -46.41
C ILE A 27 -6.70 -18.29 -44.91
N GLU A 28 -5.57 -18.63 -44.28
CA GLU A 28 -5.35 -18.53 -42.85
C GLU A 28 -4.08 -17.72 -42.56
N LEU A 29 -4.14 -16.84 -41.53
CA LEU A 29 -2.98 -16.24 -40.91
C LEU A 29 -2.51 -17.18 -39.79
N VAL A 30 -1.47 -17.98 -40.06
CA VAL A 30 -1.02 -19.06 -39.16
C VAL A 30 -0.43 -18.55 -37.86
N ASN A 31 0.29 -17.44 -37.91
CA ASN A 31 0.86 -16.78 -36.72
C ASN A 31 -0.04 -15.65 -36.22
N ASP A 32 -1.34 -15.93 -36.20
CA ASP A 32 -2.37 -15.13 -35.59
C ASP A 32 -2.13 -15.12 -34.05
N SER A 33 -1.73 -13.96 -33.49
CA SER A 33 -1.34 -13.85 -32.08
C SER A 33 -2.45 -13.21 -31.25
N GLY A 34 -2.40 -13.33 -29.94
CA GLY A 34 -3.43 -12.75 -29.06
C GLY A 34 -4.75 -13.51 -29.13
N ILE A 35 -5.74 -13.00 -29.86
CA ILE A 35 -7.05 -13.63 -30.04
C ILE A 35 -7.01 -14.48 -31.29
N PRO A 36 -7.22 -15.82 -31.21
CA PRO A 36 -7.21 -16.66 -32.40
C PRO A 36 -8.32 -16.32 -33.41
N ASP A 37 -8.01 -16.42 -34.69
CA ASP A 37 -8.94 -16.30 -35.83
C ASP A 37 -9.52 -14.89 -36.08
N ASP A 38 -8.91 -13.84 -35.50
CA ASP A 38 -9.30 -12.43 -35.72
C ASP A 38 -8.47 -11.76 -36.82
N ASN A 39 -7.40 -12.41 -37.29
CA ASN A 39 -6.43 -11.89 -38.25
C ASN A 39 -5.66 -10.66 -37.77
N LEU A 40 -5.48 -10.54 -36.46
CA LEU A 40 -4.66 -9.52 -35.80
C LEU A 40 -3.41 -10.18 -35.25
N THR A 41 -2.23 -9.65 -35.57
CA THR A 41 -0.97 -10.25 -35.12
C THR A 41 0.08 -9.19 -34.77
N ASN A 42 0.88 -9.47 -33.75
CA ASN A 42 2.07 -8.70 -33.44
C ASN A 42 3.32 -9.13 -34.23
N ASN A 43 3.16 -10.12 -35.12
CA ASN A 43 4.28 -10.60 -35.91
C ASN A 43 4.42 -9.83 -37.23
N VAL A 44 5.44 -8.99 -37.34
CA VAL A 44 5.75 -8.19 -38.53
C VAL A 44 6.08 -9.03 -39.78
N ARG A 45 6.27 -10.35 -39.63
CA ARG A 45 6.50 -11.29 -40.73
C ARG A 45 5.38 -12.33 -40.78
N PRO A 46 4.18 -11.94 -41.24
CA PRO A 46 3.02 -12.82 -41.23
C PRO A 46 3.25 -14.07 -42.05
N HIS A 47 2.79 -15.20 -41.52
CA HIS A 47 2.78 -16.50 -42.19
C HIS A 47 1.37 -16.86 -42.56
N PHE A 48 1.16 -17.05 -43.88
CA PHE A 48 -0.12 -17.46 -44.45
C PHE A 48 -0.10 -18.86 -44.96
N GLN A 49 -1.18 -19.56 -44.70
CA GLN A 49 -1.47 -20.86 -45.31
C GLN A 49 -2.70 -20.74 -46.23
N VAL A 50 -2.59 -21.33 -47.44
CA VAL A 50 -3.65 -21.30 -48.45
C VAL A 50 -4.03 -22.74 -48.83
N THR A 51 -5.29 -23.07 -48.67
CA THR A 51 -5.83 -24.39 -49.07
C THR A 51 -6.57 -24.23 -50.40
N VAL A 52 -6.22 -25.11 -51.37
CA VAL A 52 -6.76 -25.12 -52.74
C VAL A 52 -6.92 -26.56 -53.22
N PRO A 53 -7.68 -26.83 -54.29
CA PRO A 53 -7.73 -28.13 -54.95
C PRO A 53 -6.34 -28.65 -55.37
N THR A 54 -6.19 -29.98 -55.41
CA THR A 54 -4.89 -30.67 -55.64
C THR A 54 -4.32 -30.51 -57.05
N ASP A 55 -5.12 -30.03 -57.98
CA ASP A 55 -4.73 -29.74 -59.36
C ASP A 55 -4.15 -28.30 -59.55
N VAL A 56 -4.24 -27.46 -58.53
CA VAL A 56 -3.56 -26.16 -58.48
C VAL A 56 -2.03 -26.38 -58.46
N ASN A 57 -1.33 -25.69 -59.35
CA ASN A 57 0.11 -25.81 -59.51
C ASN A 57 0.91 -24.55 -59.17
N VAL A 58 0.22 -23.39 -59.00
CA VAL A 58 0.83 -22.12 -58.59
C VAL A 58 -0.12 -21.39 -57.65
N VAL A 59 0.41 -20.99 -56.49
CA VAL A 59 -0.24 -20.06 -55.60
C VAL A 59 0.73 -18.88 -55.35
N ARG A 60 0.24 -17.67 -55.51
CA ARG A 60 1.04 -16.47 -55.26
C ARG A 60 0.27 -15.44 -54.48
N LEU A 61 1.00 -14.66 -53.67
CA LEU A 61 0.47 -13.71 -52.69
C LEU A 61 0.96 -12.30 -52.97
N SER A 62 0.14 -11.29 -52.69
CA SER A 62 0.44 -9.87 -52.79
C SER A 62 -0.23 -9.11 -51.67
N ILE A 63 0.46 -8.11 -51.07
CA ILE A 63 -0.09 -7.15 -50.10
C ILE A 63 -0.11 -5.71 -50.61
N ASP A 64 0.22 -5.49 -51.89
CA ASP A 64 0.30 -4.17 -52.51
C ASP A 64 -0.73 -3.99 -53.66
N GLY A 65 -1.83 -4.77 -53.61
CA GLY A 65 -2.90 -4.77 -54.58
C GLY A 65 -2.51 -5.41 -55.92
N GLY A 66 -1.63 -6.41 -55.91
CA GLY A 66 -1.24 -7.16 -57.10
C GLY A 66 -0.13 -6.52 -57.93
N LYS A 67 0.58 -5.52 -57.38
CA LYS A 67 1.73 -4.90 -58.09
C LYS A 67 2.95 -5.82 -58.01
N THR A 68 3.18 -6.40 -56.83
CA THR A 68 4.25 -7.37 -56.58
C THR A 68 3.68 -8.68 -56.08
N TRP A 69 4.14 -9.79 -56.67
CA TRP A 69 3.68 -11.13 -56.35
C TRP A 69 4.80 -12.02 -55.86
N PHE A 70 4.51 -12.80 -54.81
CA PHE A 70 5.40 -13.78 -54.21
C PHE A 70 4.81 -15.18 -54.32
N ASN A 71 5.60 -16.16 -54.76
CA ASN A 71 5.13 -17.53 -54.90
C ASN A 71 5.16 -18.24 -53.53
N ALA A 72 4.04 -18.86 -53.19
CA ALA A 72 3.98 -19.78 -52.08
C ALA A 72 4.70 -21.10 -52.38
N THR A 73 5.09 -21.81 -51.33
CA THR A 73 5.68 -23.14 -51.41
C THR A 73 4.63 -24.19 -51.03
N GLN A 74 4.48 -25.22 -51.87
CA GLN A 74 3.56 -26.30 -51.53
C GLN A 74 4.09 -27.08 -50.32
N SER A 75 3.21 -27.30 -49.34
CA SER A 75 3.52 -28.12 -48.18
C SER A 75 3.59 -29.60 -48.46
N ALA A 76 3.93 -30.42 -47.47
CA ALA A 76 3.86 -31.89 -47.61
C ALA A 76 2.43 -32.41 -47.80
N THR A 77 1.42 -31.63 -47.42
CA THR A 77 0.00 -31.91 -47.61
C THR A 77 -0.44 -31.43 -48.98
N PRO A 78 -0.92 -32.29 -49.86
CA PRO A 78 -1.42 -31.88 -51.17
C PRO A 78 -2.54 -30.85 -51.04
N GLY A 79 -2.48 -29.79 -51.89
CA GLY A 79 -3.45 -28.70 -51.86
C GLY A 79 -3.20 -27.60 -50.79
N VAL A 80 -2.18 -27.75 -49.92
CA VAL A 80 -1.82 -26.78 -48.92
C VAL A 80 -0.53 -26.05 -49.32
N TRP A 81 -0.54 -24.73 -49.28
CA TRP A 81 0.55 -23.84 -49.68
C TRP A 81 0.87 -22.87 -48.58
N ASP A 82 2.16 -22.66 -48.30
CA ASP A 82 2.67 -21.82 -47.24
C ASP A 82 3.52 -20.67 -47.78
N TYR A 83 3.37 -19.47 -47.16
CA TYR A 83 4.22 -18.36 -47.41
C TYR A 83 4.45 -17.53 -46.14
N THR A 84 5.72 -17.33 -45.77
CA THR A 84 6.10 -16.41 -44.70
C THR A 84 6.72 -15.15 -45.32
N TRP A 85 6.23 -14.00 -44.94
CA TRP A 85 6.78 -12.74 -45.42
C TRP A 85 8.24 -12.58 -44.95
N LEU A 86 9.14 -12.30 -45.90
CA LEU A 86 10.58 -12.23 -45.62
C LEU A 86 11.04 -10.87 -45.12
N ALA A 87 10.34 -9.79 -45.48
CA ALA A 87 10.55 -8.45 -45.00
C ALA A 87 9.48 -8.08 -44.00
N ASP A 88 9.77 -7.13 -43.11
CA ASP A 88 8.79 -6.65 -42.14
C ASP A 88 7.66 -5.94 -42.87
N VAL A 89 6.43 -6.35 -42.56
CA VAL A 89 5.20 -5.67 -42.97
C VAL A 89 4.94 -4.55 -41.96
N GLY A 90 4.61 -3.38 -42.44
CA GLY A 90 4.39 -2.22 -41.57
C GLY A 90 3.15 -2.37 -40.69
N GLU A 91 3.12 -1.55 -39.69
CA GLU A 91 2.01 -1.40 -38.73
C GLU A 91 0.69 -1.08 -39.42
N GLY A 92 -0.44 -1.63 -38.91
CA GLY A 92 -1.79 -1.28 -39.33
C GLY A 92 -2.46 -2.29 -40.25
N LYS A 93 -3.52 -1.85 -40.94
CA LYS A 93 -4.39 -2.70 -41.77
C LYS A 93 -3.80 -2.99 -43.13
N HIS A 94 -3.84 -4.26 -43.53
CA HIS A 94 -3.38 -4.77 -44.82
C HIS A 94 -4.42 -5.67 -45.43
N THR A 95 -4.40 -5.77 -46.77
CA THR A 95 -5.21 -6.71 -47.55
C THR A 95 -4.27 -7.63 -48.28
N LEU A 96 -4.29 -8.93 -47.93
CA LEU A 96 -3.66 -10.00 -48.70
C LEU A 96 -4.52 -10.33 -49.88
N THR A 97 -3.93 -10.37 -51.07
CA THR A 97 -4.55 -10.93 -52.30
C THR A 97 -3.81 -12.21 -52.65
N VAL A 98 -4.54 -13.30 -52.77
CA VAL A 98 -4.05 -14.62 -53.19
C VAL A 98 -4.55 -14.88 -54.61
N GLU A 99 -3.66 -15.32 -55.52
CA GLU A 99 -4.01 -15.83 -56.84
C GLU A 99 -3.59 -17.30 -56.90
N ALA A 100 -4.52 -18.15 -57.30
CA ALA A 100 -4.26 -19.57 -57.62
C ALA A 100 -4.37 -19.82 -59.11
N THR A 101 -3.51 -20.68 -59.64
CA THR A 101 -3.57 -21.16 -61.04
C THR A 101 -3.50 -22.67 -61.03
N ASP A 102 -4.39 -23.35 -61.78
CA ASP A 102 -4.39 -24.80 -61.92
C ASP A 102 -3.58 -25.29 -63.13
N LYS A 103 -3.51 -26.62 -63.30
CA LYS A 103 -2.81 -27.25 -64.42
C LYS A 103 -3.48 -27.00 -65.76
N ALA A 104 -4.78 -26.65 -65.80
CA ALA A 104 -5.52 -26.33 -67.01
C ALA A 104 -5.35 -24.84 -67.42
N GLY A 105 -4.78 -24.00 -66.52
CA GLY A 105 -4.53 -22.58 -66.72
C GLY A 105 -5.68 -21.68 -66.22
N ASN A 106 -6.68 -22.26 -65.52
CA ASN A 106 -7.70 -21.44 -64.87
C ASN A 106 -7.09 -20.63 -63.73
N LYS A 107 -7.64 -19.44 -63.46
CA LYS A 107 -7.18 -18.54 -62.41
C LYS A 107 -8.34 -18.05 -61.55
N THR A 108 -8.07 -17.93 -60.27
CA THR A 108 -8.98 -17.31 -59.33
C THR A 108 -8.19 -16.44 -58.30
N THR A 109 -8.88 -15.47 -57.69
CA THR A 109 -8.30 -14.60 -56.66
C THR A 109 -9.24 -14.52 -55.46
N GLN A 110 -8.66 -14.44 -54.28
CA GLN A 110 -9.37 -14.20 -53.02
C GLN A 110 -8.58 -13.25 -52.14
N GLN A 111 -9.25 -12.53 -51.25
CA GLN A 111 -8.63 -11.57 -50.35
C GLN A 111 -8.87 -11.96 -48.91
N LEU A 112 -7.91 -11.63 -48.04
CA LEU A 112 -7.99 -11.68 -46.59
C LEU A 112 -7.48 -10.34 -46.04
N ASP A 113 -8.31 -9.67 -45.25
CA ASP A 113 -7.86 -8.49 -44.49
C ASP A 113 -7.19 -8.94 -43.17
N PHE A 114 -6.07 -8.36 -42.85
CA PHE A 114 -5.32 -8.61 -41.60
C PHE A 114 -4.71 -7.32 -41.05
N ILE A 115 -4.31 -7.38 -39.76
CA ILE A 115 -3.74 -6.23 -39.07
C ILE A 115 -2.40 -6.65 -38.45
N ILE A 116 -1.39 -5.82 -38.64
CA ILE A 116 -0.14 -5.87 -37.87
C ILE A 116 -0.27 -4.83 -36.77
N ASP A 117 -0.15 -5.26 -35.51
CA ASP A 117 -0.13 -4.38 -34.34
C ASP A 117 0.99 -4.81 -33.40
N THR A 118 2.02 -3.99 -33.31
CA THR A 118 3.19 -4.21 -32.46
C THR A 118 3.30 -3.16 -31.37
N LEU A 119 2.31 -2.28 -31.25
CA LEU A 119 2.35 -1.12 -30.37
C LEU A 119 1.54 -1.39 -29.09
N LEU A 120 2.18 -1.22 -27.97
CA LEU A 120 1.54 -1.20 -26.67
C LEU A 120 2.25 -0.18 -25.78
N SER A 121 1.48 0.69 -25.14
CA SER A 121 1.99 1.72 -24.23
C SER A 121 2.52 1.09 -22.94
N GLU A 122 3.57 1.67 -22.36
CA GLU A 122 4.06 1.28 -21.04
C GLU A 122 3.06 1.76 -19.96
N PRO A 123 2.43 0.85 -19.19
CA PRO A 123 1.44 1.23 -18.20
C PRO A 123 2.08 1.93 -17.00
N THR A 124 1.29 2.70 -16.25
CA THR A 124 1.69 3.34 -15.00
C THR A 124 0.77 2.91 -13.87
N ILE A 125 1.28 2.98 -12.63
CA ILE A 125 0.53 2.70 -11.40
C ILE A 125 0.84 3.75 -10.34
N VAL A 126 -0.20 4.23 -9.64
CA VAL A 126 -0.07 5.14 -8.51
C VAL A 126 -1.06 4.73 -7.42
N LEU A 127 -0.70 4.97 -6.15
CA LEU A 127 -1.65 4.88 -5.04
C LEU A 127 -2.67 6.01 -5.18
N ASP A 128 -3.97 5.71 -4.99
CA ASP A 128 -5.01 6.75 -4.98
C ASP A 128 -4.71 7.75 -3.88
N SER A 129 -4.78 9.04 -4.21
CA SER A 129 -4.46 10.12 -3.27
C SER A 129 -5.40 10.18 -2.06
N THR A 130 -6.58 9.57 -2.13
CA THR A 130 -7.51 9.45 -1.00
C THR A 130 -7.06 8.38 -0.02
N ASP A 131 -6.41 7.33 -0.51
CA ASP A 131 -5.89 6.21 0.28
C ASP A 131 -4.42 6.42 0.72
N ASP A 132 -3.72 7.39 0.15
CA ASP A 132 -2.40 7.84 0.60
C ASP A 132 -2.61 8.70 1.86
N SER A 133 -2.62 8.08 3.03
CA SER A 133 -2.96 8.72 4.31
C SER A 133 -1.75 9.43 4.94
N GLY A 134 -1.95 10.16 6.02
CA GLY A 134 -0.84 10.90 6.66
C GLY A 134 -0.19 11.91 5.74
N THR A 135 1.10 11.75 5.47
CA THR A 135 1.88 12.60 4.57
C THR A 135 1.66 12.17 3.13
N LYS A 136 1.10 13.04 2.30
CA LYS A 136 0.78 12.71 0.91
C LYS A 136 2.01 12.56 0.03
N GLY A 137 2.03 11.51 -0.81
CA GLY A 137 3.07 11.24 -1.80
C GLY A 137 4.26 10.44 -1.28
N ASP A 138 4.20 9.93 -0.05
CA ASP A 138 5.24 9.06 0.51
C ASP A 138 4.93 7.56 0.35
N HIS A 139 3.73 7.24 -0.14
CA HIS A 139 3.23 5.87 -0.35
C HIS A 139 3.10 5.05 0.94
N LEU A 140 2.96 5.72 2.08
CA LEU A 140 2.64 5.12 3.37
C LEU A 140 1.14 5.30 3.64
N THR A 141 0.44 4.24 4.04
CA THR A 141 -1.01 4.29 4.22
C THR A 141 -1.49 3.48 5.41
N ASN A 142 -2.48 4.01 6.13
CA ASN A 142 -3.24 3.26 7.13
C ASN A 142 -4.49 2.57 6.55
N VAL A 143 -4.69 2.66 5.24
CA VAL A 143 -5.77 1.97 4.54
C VAL A 143 -5.33 0.56 4.19
N ASN A 144 -5.94 -0.45 4.81
CA ASN A 144 -5.59 -1.85 4.59
C ASN A 144 -6.23 -2.50 3.34
N LYS A 145 -6.94 -1.72 2.54
CA LYS A 145 -7.45 -2.04 1.20
C LYS A 145 -7.25 -0.86 0.26
N PRO A 146 -6.00 -0.49 -0.02
CA PRO A 146 -5.73 0.70 -0.81
C PRO A 146 -6.12 0.48 -2.28
N THR A 147 -6.62 1.53 -2.91
CA THR A 147 -6.94 1.57 -4.33
C THR A 147 -5.75 2.10 -5.11
N PHE A 148 -5.46 1.47 -6.24
CA PHE A 148 -4.42 1.89 -7.17
C PHE A 148 -5.05 2.30 -8.49
N LEU A 149 -4.62 3.45 -9.01
CA LEU A 149 -5.03 3.98 -10.30
C LEU A 149 -3.98 3.59 -11.35
N LEU A 150 -4.46 3.08 -12.49
CA LEU A 150 -3.62 2.64 -13.59
C LEU A 150 -3.76 3.60 -14.77
N GLY A 151 -2.64 4.03 -15.32
CA GLY A 151 -2.58 4.95 -16.44
C GLY A 151 -1.88 4.36 -17.66
N ASN A 152 -1.97 5.04 -18.80
CA ASN A 152 -1.39 4.66 -20.09
C ASN A 152 -1.82 3.26 -20.53
N ILE A 153 -3.09 2.93 -20.32
CA ILE A 153 -3.68 1.67 -20.78
C ILE A 153 -4.36 1.94 -22.11
N ASP A 154 -3.90 1.27 -23.17
CA ASP A 154 -4.42 1.42 -24.51
C ASP A 154 -5.86 0.89 -24.63
N ALA A 155 -6.59 1.37 -25.64
CA ALA A 155 -8.03 1.06 -25.76
C ALA A 155 -8.31 -0.40 -26.08
N ASP A 156 -7.37 -1.08 -26.73
CA ASP A 156 -7.35 -2.48 -27.14
C ASP A 156 -6.73 -3.44 -26.11
N ALA A 157 -6.38 -2.89 -24.92
CA ALA A 157 -5.93 -3.72 -23.81
C ALA A 157 -6.97 -4.78 -23.44
N ARG A 158 -6.57 -6.04 -23.52
CA ARG A 158 -7.40 -7.23 -23.25
C ARG A 158 -7.29 -7.70 -21.81
N TYR A 159 -6.06 -7.78 -21.30
CA TYR A 159 -5.80 -8.18 -19.92
C TYR A 159 -4.98 -7.09 -19.23
N VAL A 160 -5.53 -6.60 -18.13
CA VAL A 160 -4.86 -5.63 -17.24
C VAL A 160 -4.85 -6.24 -15.85
N THR A 161 -3.66 -6.59 -15.37
CA THR A 161 -3.45 -7.23 -14.08
C THR A 161 -2.36 -6.51 -13.30
N VAL A 162 -2.41 -6.63 -11.98
CA VAL A 162 -1.37 -6.13 -11.07
C VAL A 162 -0.80 -7.29 -10.28
N GLU A 163 0.49 -7.52 -10.43
CA GLU A 163 1.25 -8.45 -9.62
C GLU A 163 1.65 -7.73 -8.32
N VAL A 164 1.32 -8.33 -7.20
CA VAL A 164 1.62 -7.84 -5.86
C VAL A 164 2.55 -8.81 -5.16
N GLN A 165 3.66 -8.32 -4.62
CA GLN A 165 4.61 -9.10 -3.84
C GLN A 165 4.67 -8.57 -2.41
N HIS A 166 4.52 -9.46 -1.43
CA HIS A 166 4.62 -9.18 0.00
C HIS A 166 5.13 -10.41 0.75
N GLY A 167 6.14 -10.24 1.62
CA GLY A 167 6.65 -11.32 2.49
C GLY A 167 7.07 -12.60 1.76
N GLY A 168 7.51 -12.50 0.48
CA GLY A 168 7.88 -13.66 -0.37
C GLY A 168 6.67 -14.35 -1.02
N THR A 169 5.45 -13.87 -0.84
CA THR A 169 4.24 -14.32 -1.53
C THR A 169 3.93 -13.43 -2.72
N LYS A 170 3.30 -14.01 -3.75
CA LYS A 170 2.85 -13.32 -4.95
C LYS A 170 1.35 -13.49 -5.11
N GLU A 171 0.64 -12.39 -5.33
CA GLU A 171 -0.77 -12.33 -5.67
C GLU A 171 -0.93 -11.64 -7.02
N VAL A 172 -1.97 -11.99 -7.79
CA VAL A 172 -2.32 -11.31 -9.04
C VAL A 172 -3.74 -10.78 -8.90
N LEU A 173 -3.88 -9.47 -9.04
CA LEU A 173 -5.15 -8.77 -8.99
C LEU A 173 -5.58 -8.42 -10.43
N THR A 174 -6.85 -8.62 -10.76
CA THR A 174 -7.42 -8.18 -12.03
C THR A 174 -7.93 -6.74 -11.88
N ALA A 175 -7.46 -5.84 -12.74
CA ALA A 175 -7.93 -4.47 -12.77
C ALA A 175 -9.35 -4.36 -13.35
N THR A 176 -10.07 -3.32 -12.95
CA THR A 176 -11.41 -3.01 -13.44
C THR A 176 -11.42 -1.63 -14.10
N LYS A 177 -12.23 -1.50 -15.15
CA LYS A 177 -12.45 -0.24 -15.87
C LYS A 177 -13.79 0.35 -15.45
N ASP A 178 -13.80 1.61 -15.04
CA ASP A 178 -15.03 2.30 -14.68
C ASP A 178 -15.81 2.78 -15.93
N ALA A 179 -17.00 3.35 -15.71
CA ALA A 179 -17.85 3.85 -16.80
C ALA A 179 -17.24 5.04 -17.58
N THR A 180 -16.23 5.70 -17.01
CA THR A 180 -15.52 6.82 -17.66
C THR A 180 -14.25 6.37 -18.39
N GLY A 181 -13.90 5.08 -18.26
CA GLY A 181 -12.75 4.48 -18.93
C GLY A 181 -11.48 4.43 -18.11
N ASN A 182 -11.50 4.82 -16.83
CA ASN A 182 -10.35 4.76 -15.95
C ASN A 182 -10.16 3.33 -15.40
N TRP A 183 -8.92 2.88 -15.35
CA TRP A 183 -8.55 1.60 -14.79
C TRP A 183 -8.10 1.74 -13.36
N SER A 184 -8.57 0.84 -12.50
CA SER A 184 -8.16 0.76 -11.09
C SER A 184 -8.14 -0.67 -10.59
N VAL A 185 -7.45 -0.87 -9.47
CA VAL A 185 -7.43 -2.14 -8.76
C VAL A 185 -7.45 -1.89 -7.25
N THR A 186 -8.24 -2.70 -6.54
CA THR A 186 -8.30 -2.71 -5.07
C THR A 186 -8.17 -4.17 -4.61
N PRO A 187 -7.37 -4.49 -3.58
CA PRO A 187 -7.26 -5.85 -3.05
C PRO A 187 -8.61 -6.41 -2.62
N THR A 188 -8.84 -7.69 -2.86
CA THR A 188 -10.08 -8.37 -2.43
C THR A 188 -10.14 -8.58 -0.92
N GLY A 189 -8.97 -8.88 -0.30
CA GLY A 189 -8.77 -9.02 1.14
C GLY A 189 -8.13 -7.78 1.78
N THR A 190 -8.10 -7.75 3.11
CA THR A 190 -7.31 -6.76 3.86
C THR A 190 -5.84 -7.14 3.83
N TRP A 191 -4.98 -6.18 3.57
CA TRP A 191 -3.53 -6.33 3.69
C TRP A 191 -3.10 -6.17 5.14
N ALA A 192 -2.10 -6.93 5.55
CA ALA A 192 -1.40 -6.75 6.82
C ALA A 192 -0.39 -5.60 6.73
N ASP A 193 0.09 -5.13 7.88
CA ASP A 193 1.14 -4.12 7.91
C ASP A 193 2.43 -4.63 7.24
N GLY A 194 3.10 -3.76 6.51
CA GLY A 194 4.35 -4.03 5.80
C GLY A 194 4.39 -3.54 4.35
N ASP A 195 5.49 -3.85 3.66
CA ASP A 195 5.77 -3.38 2.31
C ASP A 195 5.16 -4.29 1.24
N TYR A 196 4.51 -3.66 0.26
CA TYR A 196 3.93 -4.29 -0.92
C TYR A 196 4.57 -3.70 -2.17
N THR A 197 5.10 -4.55 -3.04
CA THR A 197 5.64 -4.13 -4.34
C THR A 197 4.68 -4.55 -5.44
N LEU A 198 4.24 -3.58 -6.25
CA LEU A 198 3.23 -3.74 -7.28
C LEU A 198 3.83 -3.49 -8.67
N THR A 199 3.43 -4.30 -9.65
CA THR A 199 3.79 -4.12 -11.06
C THR A 199 2.57 -4.41 -11.93
N VAL A 200 2.21 -3.49 -12.81
CA VAL A 200 1.12 -3.68 -13.78
C VAL A 200 1.64 -4.53 -14.94
N ARG A 201 0.85 -5.49 -15.38
CA ARG A 201 1.01 -6.22 -16.64
C ARG A 201 -0.19 -5.95 -17.53
N VAL A 202 0.07 -5.51 -18.75
CA VAL A 202 -0.95 -5.32 -19.78
C VAL A 202 -0.64 -6.24 -20.95
N GLU A 203 -1.68 -6.85 -21.50
CA GLU A 203 -1.65 -7.59 -22.76
C GLU A 203 -2.80 -7.07 -23.63
N ASP A 204 -2.52 -6.76 -24.93
CA ASP A 204 -3.51 -6.29 -25.88
C ASP A 204 -4.16 -7.41 -26.68
N GLU A 205 -5.04 -7.06 -27.64
CA GLU A 205 -5.72 -8.02 -28.51
C GLU A 205 -4.75 -8.72 -29.46
N ALA A 206 -3.66 -8.04 -29.87
CA ALA A 206 -2.61 -8.61 -30.76
C ALA A 206 -1.61 -9.51 -30.00
N GLY A 207 -1.67 -9.56 -28.67
CA GLY A 207 -0.76 -10.34 -27.83
C GLY A 207 0.56 -9.64 -27.51
N ASN A 208 0.64 -8.31 -27.65
CA ASN A 208 1.77 -7.56 -27.12
C ASN A 208 1.65 -7.48 -25.59
N GLU A 209 2.80 -7.50 -24.90
CA GLU A 209 2.88 -7.44 -23.44
C GLU A 209 3.80 -6.34 -22.98
N LYS A 210 3.35 -5.56 -21.96
CA LYS A 210 4.12 -4.53 -21.30
C LYS A 210 3.91 -4.56 -19.79
N HIS A 211 4.96 -4.12 -19.08
CA HIS A 211 4.96 -3.99 -17.63
C HIS A 211 5.26 -2.54 -17.22
N SER A 212 4.68 -2.10 -16.09
CA SER A 212 5.05 -0.83 -15.47
C SER A 212 6.39 -0.92 -14.75
N ALA A 213 6.96 0.22 -14.38
CA ALA A 213 7.90 0.28 -13.26
C ALA A 213 7.23 -0.21 -11.97
N SER A 214 8.01 -0.71 -11.01
CA SER A 214 7.49 -1.17 -9.72
C SER A 214 7.11 0.02 -8.84
N LEU A 215 5.96 -0.07 -8.17
CA LEU A 215 5.52 0.81 -7.09
C LEU A 215 5.65 0.06 -5.76
N THR A 216 6.31 0.66 -4.77
CA THR A 216 6.30 0.14 -3.40
C THR A 216 5.38 1.00 -2.54
N VAL A 217 4.49 0.36 -1.78
CA VAL A 217 3.56 0.98 -0.83
C VAL A 217 3.71 0.26 0.50
N THR A 218 3.77 1.02 1.59
CA THR A 218 3.80 0.47 2.95
C THR A 218 2.42 0.65 3.59
N VAL A 219 1.86 -0.44 4.10
CA VAL A 219 0.65 -0.43 4.93
C VAL A 219 1.08 -0.42 6.38
N ASP A 220 0.56 0.53 7.15
CA ASP A 220 0.77 0.66 8.59
C ASP A 220 -0.54 1.12 9.24
N THR A 221 -1.18 0.21 9.98
CA THR A 221 -2.49 0.44 10.61
C THR A 221 -2.42 0.57 12.12
N GLN A 222 -1.22 0.61 12.70
CA GLN A 222 -0.99 0.49 14.13
C GLN A 222 -0.23 1.67 14.70
N ILE A 223 -0.65 2.14 15.87
CA ILE A 223 0.07 3.12 16.68
C ILE A 223 -0.14 2.82 18.17
N THR A 224 0.88 3.03 18.99
CA THR A 224 0.82 2.89 20.45
C THR A 224 1.40 4.10 21.16
N ILE A 225 1.00 4.31 22.42
CA ILE A 225 1.74 5.13 23.39
C ILE A 225 2.29 4.14 24.43
N ASP A 226 3.61 4.03 24.48
CA ASP A 226 4.27 3.02 25.31
C ASP A 226 4.31 3.43 26.78
N VAL A 227 4.63 4.71 27.05
CA VAL A 227 4.76 5.25 28.41
C VAL A 227 4.37 6.72 28.43
N ILE A 228 3.59 7.12 29.45
CA ILE A 228 3.37 8.49 29.84
C ILE A 228 3.90 8.66 31.26
N GLU A 229 4.78 9.63 31.51
CA GLU A 229 5.49 9.84 32.75
C GLU A 229 5.38 11.30 33.20
N LEU A 230 5.07 11.54 34.47
CA LEU A 230 5.29 12.80 35.14
C LEU A 230 6.76 12.86 35.57
N VAL A 231 7.57 13.70 34.92
CA VAL A 231 9.05 13.73 35.12
C VAL A 231 9.45 14.30 36.46
N ASN A 232 8.76 15.35 36.90
CA ASN A 232 8.96 15.99 38.21
C ASN A 232 7.99 15.41 39.25
N ASP A 233 7.89 14.10 39.30
CA ASP A 233 7.21 13.34 40.33
C ASP A 233 7.99 13.40 41.63
N ASN A 234 7.59 14.33 42.51
CA ASN A 234 8.32 14.69 43.72
C ASN A 234 7.72 13.95 44.93
N GLY A 235 8.53 13.73 45.94
CA GLY A 235 8.09 13.04 47.16
C GLY A 235 8.19 11.53 47.06
N ILE A 236 7.09 10.82 46.82
CA ILE A 236 7.05 9.37 46.65
C ILE A 236 7.10 9.03 45.16
N PRO A 237 8.19 8.46 44.66
CA PRO A 237 8.29 8.15 43.21
C PRO A 237 7.21 7.17 42.73
N GLY A 238 6.53 7.51 41.63
CA GLY A 238 5.54 6.66 40.96
C GLY A 238 4.09 6.86 41.44
N ASP A 239 3.83 7.83 42.31
CA ASP A 239 2.48 8.18 42.74
C ASP A 239 1.83 9.25 41.84
N ASN A 240 2.60 9.84 40.90
CA ASN A 240 2.21 10.90 39.99
C ASN A 240 1.76 12.19 40.74
N MET A 241 2.33 12.47 41.88
CA MET A 241 2.10 13.68 42.63
C MET A 241 3.32 14.61 42.53
N THR A 242 3.09 15.91 42.34
CA THR A 242 4.19 16.91 42.28
C THR A 242 3.87 18.13 43.06
N ASN A 243 4.91 18.70 43.72
CA ASN A 243 4.86 20.04 44.33
C ASN A 243 5.30 21.15 43.36
N ASP A 244 5.46 20.86 42.08
CA ASP A 244 5.81 21.85 41.05
C ASP A 244 4.56 22.24 40.26
N ALA A 245 4.17 23.51 40.35
CA ALA A 245 3.06 24.07 39.59
C ALA A 245 3.29 24.11 38.06
N HIS A 246 4.47 23.69 37.58
CA HIS A 246 4.83 23.58 36.18
C HIS A 246 5.14 22.13 35.84
N PRO A 247 4.12 21.26 35.76
CA PRO A 247 4.32 19.81 35.57
C PRO A 247 5.05 19.53 34.25
N GLN A 248 5.98 18.57 34.33
CA GLN A 248 6.79 18.12 33.19
C GLN A 248 6.42 16.70 32.84
N PHE A 249 6.15 16.48 31.55
CA PHE A 249 5.73 15.16 31.04
C PHE A 249 6.72 14.66 30.02
N ARG A 250 6.93 13.34 30.06
CA ARG A 250 7.63 12.58 29.03
C ARG A 250 6.68 11.54 28.45
N VAL A 251 6.64 11.46 27.13
CA VAL A 251 5.85 10.48 26.41
C VAL A 251 6.79 9.65 25.54
N THR A 252 6.72 8.33 25.67
CA THR A 252 7.47 7.40 24.82
C THR A 252 6.51 6.72 23.87
N VAL A 253 6.85 6.70 22.59
CA VAL A 253 6.06 6.19 21.47
C VAL A 253 6.98 5.51 20.46
N PRO A 254 6.46 4.71 19.49
CA PRO A 254 7.24 4.23 18.36
C PRO A 254 7.94 5.35 17.58
N GLY A 255 9.02 4.96 16.89
CA GLY A 255 9.89 5.94 16.21
C GLY A 255 9.29 6.63 14.98
N ASP A 256 8.21 6.10 14.44
CA ASP A 256 7.43 6.59 13.29
C ASP A 256 6.34 7.62 13.67
N VAL A 257 6.13 7.86 14.97
CA VAL A 257 5.23 8.91 15.46
C VAL A 257 5.83 10.28 15.13
N ASN A 258 5.04 11.11 14.45
CA ASN A 258 5.45 12.45 13.98
C ASN A 258 4.82 13.60 14.77
N GLU A 259 3.79 13.35 15.58
CA GLU A 259 3.16 14.35 16.44
C GLU A 259 2.68 13.74 17.75
N VAL A 260 3.00 14.40 18.86
CA VAL A 260 2.43 14.15 20.19
C VAL A 260 1.86 15.44 20.74
N SER A 261 0.59 15.40 21.15
CA SER A 261 -0.13 16.53 21.72
C SER A 261 -0.73 16.18 23.08
N LEU A 262 -0.75 17.14 24.02
CA LEU A 262 -1.20 16.97 25.39
C LEU A 262 -2.36 17.92 25.71
N SER A 263 -3.27 17.48 26.59
CA SER A 263 -4.39 18.29 27.10
C SER A 263 -4.66 17.95 28.56
N ILE A 264 -4.90 18.98 29.40
CA ILE A 264 -5.36 18.82 30.80
C ILE A 264 -6.77 19.35 31.04
N ASP A 265 -7.47 19.76 29.99
CA ASP A 265 -8.83 20.31 30.05
C ASP A 265 -9.87 19.39 29.35
N GLY A 266 -9.62 18.10 29.37
CA GLY A 266 -10.52 17.11 28.78
C GLY A 266 -10.50 17.09 27.23
N GLY A 267 -9.42 17.52 26.60
CA GLY A 267 -9.28 17.53 25.14
C GLY A 267 -9.88 18.77 24.45
N VAL A 268 -10.21 19.81 25.22
CA VAL A 268 -10.71 21.08 24.65
C VAL A 268 -9.58 21.86 24.00
N THR A 269 -8.43 21.96 24.69
CA THR A 269 -7.21 22.55 24.12
C THR A 269 -6.07 21.54 24.10
N TRP A 270 -5.35 21.52 22.98
CA TRP A 270 -4.20 20.64 22.78
C TRP A 270 -2.94 21.43 22.56
N VAL A 271 -1.87 21.02 23.23
CA VAL A 271 -0.53 21.61 23.09
C VAL A 271 0.45 20.57 22.56
N LYS A 272 1.32 20.97 21.64
CA LYS A 272 2.29 20.05 21.03
C LYS A 272 3.50 19.85 21.94
N ALA A 273 3.88 18.59 22.13
CA ALA A 273 5.15 18.23 22.74
C ALA A 273 6.31 18.48 21.78
N THR A 274 7.51 18.55 22.34
CA THR A 274 8.75 18.66 21.58
C THR A 274 9.48 17.32 21.57
N GLN A 275 9.81 16.83 20.38
CA GLN A 275 10.60 15.62 20.24
C GLN A 275 12.00 15.83 20.80
N SER A 276 12.49 14.89 21.58
CA SER A 276 13.84 14.91 22.13
C SER A 276 14.88 14.48 21.07
N ALA A 277 16.16 14.51 21.45
CA ALA A 277 17.22 13.95 20.60
C ALA A 277 17.14 12.42 20.44
N THR A 278 16.38 11.75 21.33
CA THR A 278 16.12 10.31 21.24
C THR A 278 14.83 10.11 20.44
N PRO A 279 14.85 9.38 19.31
CA PRO A 279 13.64 9.07 18.55
C PRO A 279 12.58 8.39 19.42
N GLY A 280 11.30 8.73 19.19
CA GLY A 280 10.19 8.20 19.97
C GLY A 280 10.01 8.77 21.36
N VAL A 281 10.86 9.71 21.81
CA VAL A 281 10.73 10.37 23.12
C VAL A 281 10.33 11.84 22.95
N TRP A 282 9.21 12.21 23.57
CA TRP A 282 8.62 13.54 23.50
C TRP A 282 8.51 14.16 24.89
N ASN A 283 8.82 15.46 25.03
CA ASN A 283 8.80 16.16 26.30
C ASN A 283 7.92 17.40 26.20
N TYR A 284 7.23 17.68 27.31
CA TYR A 284 6.48 18.91 27.45
C TYR A 284 6.56 19.41 28.90
N THR A 285 6.85 20.69 29.06
CA THR A 285 6.76 21.40 30.35
C THR A 285 5.63 22.41 30.25
N TRP A 286 4.70 22.39 31.21
CA TRP A 286 3.59 23.34 31.23
C TRP A 286 4.13 24.75 31.51
N PRO A 287 3.95 25.72 30.61
CA PRO A 287 4.60 27.03 30.75
C PRO A 287 3.92 27.96 31.76
N GLY A 288 2.66 27.70 32.10
CA GLY A 288 1.88 28.46 33.07
C GLY A 288 1.72 27.71 34.37
N THR A 289 1.44 28.46 35.46
CA THR A 289 1.11 27.87 36.77
C THR A 289 -0.21 27.07 36.66
N VAL A 290 -0.15 25.78 36.96
CA VAL A 290 -1.32 24.91 37.12
C VAL A 290 -1.68 24.91 38.60
N PRO A 291 -2.92 25.24 39.02
CA PRO A 291 -3.33 25.24 40.41
C PRO A 291 -3.26 23.86 41.05
N ASP A 292 -3.26 23.82 42.40
CA ASP A 292 -3.38 22.58 43.16
C ASP A 292 -4.67 21.86 42.83
N GLY A 293 -4.61 20.52 42.71
CA GLY A 293 -5.75 19.67 42.42
C GLY A 293 -5.39 18.43 41.64
N ASP A 294 -6.42 17.61 41.39
CA ASP A 294 -6.34 16.37 40.59
C ASP A 294 -6.63 16.66 39.13
N TYR A 295 -5.81 16.14 38.27
CA TYR A 295 -5.87 16.33 36.81
C TYR A 295 -5.85 15.00 36.06
N THR A 296 -6.44 15.01 34.87
CA THR A 296 -6.28 13.96 33.86
C THR A 296 -5.56 14.55 32.66
N LEU A 297 -4.33 14.13 32.46
CA LEU A 297 -3.59 14.41 31.23
C LEU A 297 -4.13 13.47 30.12
N ASN A 298 -4.58 14.06 29.00
CA ASN A 298 -4.84 13.33 27.78
C ASN A 298 -3.64 13.52 26.85
N VAL A 299 -3.12 12.42 26.31
CA VAL A 299 -2.03 12.40 25.34
C VAL A 299 -2.54 11.81 24.06
N LYS A 300 -2.38 12.53 22.96
CA LYS A 300 -2.69 12.06 21.60
C LYS A 300 -1.42 11.98 20.79
N ALA A 301 -1.16 10.81 20.20
CA ALA A 301 -0.09 10.58 19.25
C ALA A 301 -0.64 10.37 17.84
N THR A 302 0.13 10.81 16.83
CA THR A 302 -0.15 10.58 15.41
C THR A 302 1.15 10.13 14.75
N ASP A 303 1.09 9.07 13.93
CA ASP A 303 2.24 8.55 13.17
C ASP A 303 2.32 9.11 11.74
N ASN A 304 3.30 8.65 10.98
CA ASN A 304 3.49 9.05 9.59
C ASN A 304 2.40 8.53 8.66
N ALA A 305 1.82 7.36 8.97
CA ALA A 305 0.70 6.78 8.22
C ALA A 305 -0.64 7.48 8.50
N GLY A 306 -0.70 8.34 9.54
CA GLY A 306 -1.90 9.05 9.94
C GLY A 306 -2.79 8.29 10.93
N ASN A 307 -2.29 7.19 11.53
CA ASN A 307 -2.97 6.56 12.66
C ASN A 307 -2.93 7.50 13.87
N THR A 308 -3.95 7.42 14.73
CA THR A 308 -4.02 8.21 15.95
C THR A 308 -4.42 7.34 17.13
N VAL A 309 -3.79 7.57 18.28
CA VAL A 309 -4.15 6.95 19.55
C VAL A 309 -4.23 8.00 20.65
N THR A 310 -5.08 7.79 21.64
CA THR A 310 -5.19 8.67 22.81
C THR A 310 -5.16 7.83 24.08
N GLU A 311 -4.28 8.20 25.01
CA GLU A 311 -4.12 7.60 26.33
C GLU A 311 -4.16 8.68 27.41
N THR A 312 -4.32 8.27 28.67
CA THR A 312 -4.46 9.20 29.80
C THR A 312 -3.51 8.86 30.95
N LEU A 313 -3.07 9.91 31.66
CA LEU A 313 -2.37 9.82 32.94
C LEU A 313 -3.10 10.66 33.98
N HIS A 314 -3.44 10.07 35.16
CA HIS A 314 -3.90 10.84 36.29
C HIS A 314 -2.69 11.36 37.08
N PHE A 315 -2.74 12.63 37.49
CA PHE A 315 -1.68 13.24 38.31
C PHE A 315 -2.27 14.30 39.21
N THR A 316 -1.56 14.61 40.31
CA THR A 316 -1.96 15.62 41.30
C THR A 316 -0.89 16.68 41.42
N ILE A 317 -1.32 17.93 41.51
CA ILE A 317 -0.47 19.07 41.91
C ILE A 317 -0.86 19.43 43.32
N ASP A 318 0.13 19.45 44.21
CA ASP A 318 0.00 19.92 45.57
C ASP A 318 1.27 20.73 45.96
N THR A 319 1.14 22.03 45.92
CA THR A 319 2.23 22.99 46.22
C THR A 319 2.15 23.54 47.61
N THR A 320 1.15 23.14 48.41
CA THR A 320 0.90 23.69 49.73
C THR A 320 1.25 22.69 50.83
N LEU A 321 1.80 23.21 51.90
CA LEU A 321 2.03 22.49 53.13
C LEU A 321 1.64 23.40 54.28
N SER A 322 0.74 22.95 55.15
CA SER A 322 0.28 23.66 56.31
C SER A 322 1.44 23.90 57.31
N THR A 323 1.40 25.02 57.99
CA THR A 323 2.38 25.27 59.05
C THR A 323 2.02 24.49 60.30
N PRO A 324 2.87 23.50 60.72
CA PRO A 324 2.57 22.69 61.87
C PRO A 324 2.64 23.51 63.17
N VAL A 325 1.82 23.11 64.13
CA VAL A 325 1.81 23.70 65.49
C VAL A 325 2.10 22.56 66.50
N ILE A 326 3.02 22.80 67.40
CA ILE A 326 3.33 21.91 68.49
C ILE A 326 2.77 22.47 69.80
N VAL A 327 2.06 21.66 70.59
CA VAL A 327 1.51 22.01 71.88
C VAL A 327 1.86 20.95 72.92
N LEU A 328 2.17 21.34 74.16
CA LEU A 328 2.35 20.40 75.28
C LEU A 328 0.99 19.76 75.55
N ASP A 329 0.93 18.40 75.69
CA ASP A 329 -0.30 17.74 76.08
C ASP A 329 -0.82 18.26 77.43
N SER A 330 -2.10 18.55 77.49
CA SER A 330 -2.75 19.15 78.69
C SER A 330 -2.64 18.30 79.96
N ALA A 331 -2.46 16.99 79.82
CA ALA A 331 -2.24 16.06 80.95
C ALA A 331 -0.81 16.15 81.47
N ASP A 332 0.13 16.64 80.66
CA ASP A 332 1.54 16.80 81.00
C ASP A 332 1.90 18.29 81.31
N ASP A 333 0.99 19.23 81.03
CA ASP A 333 1.11 20.62 81.45
C ASP A 333 0.69 20.73 82.93
N THR A 334 1.66 20.63 83.81
CA THR A 334 1.41 20.50 85.25
C THR A 334 1.49 21.83 85.94
N GLY A 335 0.64 22.01 86.99
CA GLY A 335 0.58 23.27 87.76
C GLY A 335 -0.42 24.25 87.15
N ILE A 336 0.03 25.39 86.58
CA ILE A 336 -0.81 26.34 85.93
C ILE A 336 -0.99 25.90 84.48
N GLN A 337 -2.21 25.52 84.10
CA GLN A 337 -2.49 25.05 82.74
C GLN A 337 -2.31 26.16 81.69
N GLY A 338 -1.61 25.85 80.59
CA GLY A 338 -1.37 26.73 79.48
C GLY A 338 -0.11 27.64 79.59
N ASP A 339 0.71 27.39 80.64
CA ASP A 339 1.99 28.10 80.78
C ASP A 339 3.19 27.34 80.18
N ASN A 340 2.99 26.16 79.66
CA ASN A 340 3.96 25.26 79.04
C ASN A 340 5.07 24.83 80.05
N MET A 341 4.79 24.81 81.34
CA MET A 341 5.70 24.35 82.39
C MET A 341 5.28 22.95 82.88
N THR A 342 6.23 22.02 82.93
CA THR A 342 5.93 20.64 83.32
C THR A 342 6.97 20.10 84.29
N ASN A 343 6.53 19.32 85.28
CA ASN A 343 7.39 18.49 86.07
C ASN A 343 7.58 17.06 85.55
N ARG A 344 7.02 16.73 84.36
CA ARG A 344 7.22 15.51 83.68
C ARG A 344 8.59 15.45 83.02
N THR A 345 9.30 14.36 83.18
CA THR A 345 10.62 14.15 82.57
C THR A 345 10.50 13.57 81.15
N GLN A 346 9.33 13.10 80.77
CA GLN A 346 8.95 12.61 79.41
C GLN A 346 7.58 13.14 79.05
N PRO A 347 7.48 14.43 78.68
CA PRO A 347 6.22 15.04 78.32
C PRO A 347 5.81 14.62 76.92
N THR A 348 4.50 14.50 76.67
CA THR A 348 3.90 14.30 75.35
C THR A 348 3.61 15.62 74.71
N PHE A 349 3.83 15.70 73.40
CA PHE A 349 3.49 16.88 72.59
C PHE A 349 2.47 16.43 71.52
N ASN A 350 1.40 17.21 71.36
CA ASN A 350 0.44 17.05 70.33
C ASN A 350 0.81 17.96 69.12
N LEU A 351 0.83 17.40 67.93
CA LEU A 351 1.15 18.13 66.71
C LEU A 351 -0.15 18.41 65.97
N GLN A 352 -0.39 19.66 65.69
CA GLN A 352 -1.64 20.16 65.04
C GLN A 352 -1.33 20.81 63.72
N HIS A 353 -2.34 20.97 62.87
CA HIS A 353 -2.25 21.53 61.51
C HIS A 353 -1.25 20.73 60.65
N ILE A 354 -1.21 19.43 60.83
CA ILE A 354 -0.47 18.52 59.96
C ILE A 354 -1.42 18.10 58.88
N ASP A 355 -1.02 18.23 57.63
CA ASP A 355 -1.82 17.81 56.47
C ASP A 355 -2.01 16.29 56.46
N ASP A 356 -3.15 15.83 55.94
CA ASP A 356 -3.54 14.40 55.97
C ASP A 356 -2.59 13.51 55.18
N ASP A 357 -1.95 14.09 54.15
CA ASP A 357 -0.98 13.46 53.24
C ASP A 357 0.47 13.52 53.73
N ALA A 358 0.72 14.15 54.91
CA ALA A 358 2.06 14.18 55.50
C ALA A 358 2.61 12.76 55.68
N VAL A 359 3.73 12.46 55.01
CA VAL A 359 4.41 11.14 55.06
C VAL A 359 5.44 11.04 56.18
N ARG A 360 5.93 12.18 56.70
CA ARG A 360 6.88 12.24 57.77
C ARG A 360 6.77 13.54 58.55
N VAL A 361 6.71 13.43 59.87
CA VAL A 361 6.73 14.57 60.80
C VAL A 361 7.87 14.38 61.76
N THR A 362 8.67 15.44 61.98
CA THR A 362 9.77 15.40 62.92
C THR A 362 9.68 16.55 63.90
N VAL A 363 10.04 16.32 65.14
CA VAL A 363 10.14 17.30 66.17
C VAL A 363 11.60 17.51 66.58
N SER A 364 12.09 18.72 66.50
CA SER A 364 13.45 19.06 66.97
C SER A 364 13.39 19.77 68.31
N VAL A 365 14.12 19.23 69.29
CA VAL A 365 14.25 19.77 70.64
C VAL A 365 15.66 20.33 70.81
N GLU A 366 15.79 21.57 71.24
CA GLU A 366 17.07 22.17 71.57
C GLU A 366 17.22 22.31 73.10
N HIS A 367 18.32 21.77 73.62
CA HIS A 367 18.69 21.98 75.06
C HIS A 367 20.19 22.12 75.16
N GLY A 368 20.62 23.15 75.86
CA GLY A 368 22.04 23.44 76.13
C GLY A 368 22.90 23.62 74.86
N GLY A 369 22.32 24.08 73.75
CA GLY A 369 22.99 24.26 72.47
C GLY A 369 23.11 22.94 71.65
N VAL A 370 22.46 21.83 72.08
CA VAL A 370 22.37 20.58 71.38
C VAL A 370 20.96 20.39 70.88
N THR A 371 20.83 20.18 69.54
CA THR A 371 19.53 19.84 68.88
C THR A 371 19.40 18.33 68.72
N THR A 372 18.31 17.76 69.19
CA THR A 372 17.94 16.34 68.99
C THR A 372 16.63 16.29 68.21
N THR A 373 16.57 15.48 67.16
CA THR A 373 15.37 15.31 66.31
C THR A 373 14.74 13.95 66.60
N PHE A 374 13.42 13.94 66.73
CA PHE A 374 12.59 12.76 66.94
C PHE A 374 11.61 12.62 65.79
N ASP A 375 11.36 11.42 65.32
CA ASP A 375 10.25 11.14 64.40
C ASP A 375 8.95 11.06 65.21
N ALA A 376 7.95 11.79 64.81
CA ALA A 376 6.61 11.69 65.38
C ALA A 376 5.90 10.43 64.92
N THR A 377 4.95 9.97 65.69
CA THR A 377 4.11 8.80 65.38
C THR A 377 2.68 9.22 65.09
N LYS A 378 2.05 8.66 64.10
CA LYS A 378 0.64 8.91 63.76
C LYS A 378 -0.24 7.78 64.30
N ASP A 379 -1.21 8.17 65.13
CA ASP A 379 -2.24 7.25 65.64
C ASP A 379 -3.65 7.70 65.28
N ALA A 380 -4.72 7.11 65.85
CA ALA A 380 -6.09 7.50 65.59
C ALA A 380 -6.45 8.90 66.09
N GLY A 381 -5.63 9.50 66.97
CA GLY A 381 -5.80 10.86 67.51
C GLY A 381 -5.01 11.93 66.77
N GLY A 382 -4.13 11.56 65.85
CA GLY A 382 -3.26 12.45 65.10
C GLY A 382 -1.77 12.12 65.23
N TRP A 383 -0.90 13.12 65.02
CA TRP A 383 0.56 12.99 65.16
C TRP A 383 1.01 13.41 66.55
N THR A 384 1.81 12.57 67.14
CA THR A 384 2.39 12.80 68.49
C THR A 384 3.87 12.49 68.54
#